data_3f7eb5e4702255162a77daabedf3085b
#
_entry.id   3f7eb5e4702255162a77daabedf3085b
#
_cell.length_a   1.000
_cell.length_b   1.000
_cell.length_c   1.000
_cell.angle_alpha   90.00
_cell.angle_beta   90.00
_cell.angle_gamma   90.00
#
_symmetry.space_group_name_H-M   'P 1'
#
loop_
_entity.id
_entity.type
_entity.pdbx_description
1 polymer ?
#
loop_
_entity_poly.entity_id
_entity_poly.type
_entity_poly.pdbx_seq_one_letter_code
_entity_poly.pdbx_strand_id
1 'polypeptide(L)'
;MRIVMFYHSLVSDWNHGNAHFLRGIVRELLERGHTVKVLEPADAWSREHLVREHGPEAIAGFERAYPALHSSQYRLETLDLDGELEDADLVLVHEWNDPLLVASVGRHRARSRGYHLLFHDTHHRSITDRDGMSKYRLASYDGVLAFGEVIRRRYLDEGWSERVWTWHEAADVRVFKPIPGGERHGDLIWIGNWGDNERTAELEEFLIGPVEALRLRSRVHGVRYPSSALKRLANARISYAGWLPNYSVPAAFARFKMTVHIPRRPYVAALPGIPTIRVFEALACGIPLVCSPWDDAEGLFSPGLDYLVARDGNEMRQHLEALLADPGAAAAIADRGRKTILARHTCAHRVDELMRIVMELSGDAHRDYASKVFSQRRQRAQPLREGSLRPQVEIQ
;
A
#
# COMPACT_ATOMS: atom_id res chain seq x y z
N MET A 1 18.96 10.72 5.50
CA MET A 1 17.76 11.12 6.26
C MET A 1 17.47 10.04 7.29
N ARG A 2 16.98 10.44 8.46
CA ARG A 2 16.38 9.56 9.45
C ARG A 2 14.85 9.53 9.22
N ILE A 3 14.30 8.38 8.92
CA ILE A 3 12.89 8.16 8.59
C ILE A 3 12.26 7.28 9.66
N VAL A 4 11.17 7.73 10.26
CA VAL A 4 10.39 6.96 11.25
C VAL A 4 9.04 6.60 10.65
N MET A 5 8.66 5.34 10.74
CA MET A 5 7.46 4.80 10.11
C MET A 5 6.59 4.10 11.16
N PHE A 6 5.42 4.66 11.47
CA PHE A 6 4.40 3.99 12.26
C PHE A 6 3.51 3.17 11.34
N TYR A 7 3.76 1.87 11.29
CA TYR A 7 3.01 0.96 10.45
C TYR A 7 2.43 -0.17 11.29
N HIS A 8 1.33 -0.70 10.82
CA HIS A 8 0.63 -1.73 11.55
C HIS A 8 1.33 -3.09 11.43
N SER A 9 2.06 -3.36 10.35
CA SER A 9 2.81 -4.61 10.22
C SER A 9 3.88 -4.59 9.11
N LEU A 10 5.15 -4.65 9.52
CA LEU A 10 6.30 -5.00 8.70
C LEU A 10 6.55 -6.52 8.74
N VAL A 11 6.50 -7.08 9.97
CA VAL A 11 6.88 -8.46 10.25
C VAL A 11 5.79 -9.43 9.82
N SER A 12 4.52 -9.15 10.14
CA SER A 12 3.41 -10.02 9.79
C SER A 12 2.77 -9.62 8.47
N ASP A 13 2.55 -10.59 7.59
CA ASP A 13 1.72 -10.47 6.39
C ASP A 13 0.41 -11.26 6.49
N TRP A 14 0.08 -11.77 7.69
CA TRP A 14 -1.18 -12.47 7.91
C TRP A 14 -2.34 -11.52 7.66
N ASN A 15 -3.19 -11.83 6.68
CA ASN A 15 -4.29 -10.99 6.17
C ASN A 15 -3.87 -9.55 5.76
N HIS A 16 -2.59 -9.33 5.43
CA HIS A 16 -2.04 -8.01 5.13
C HIS A 16 -1.16 -8.04 3.87
N GLY A 17 -1.80 -7.86 2.69
CA GLY A 17 -1.10 -7.90 1.40
C GLY A 17 -0.04 -6.81 1.24
N ASN A 18 -0.29 -5.62 1.78
CA ASN A 18 0.59 -4.45 1.64
C ASN A 18 1.93 -4.58 2.39
N ALA A 19 2.10 -5.62 3.23
CA ALA A 19 3.39 -5.93 3.84
C ALA A 19 4.52 -6.05 2.80
N HIS A 20 4.22 -6.57 1.61
CA HIS A 20 5.16 -6.60 0.48
C HIS A 20 5.67 -5.21 0.12
N PHE A 21 4.75 -4.27 -0.12
CA PHE A 21 5.08 -2.90 -0.49
C PHE A 21 5.90 -2.22 0.61
N LEU A 22 5.46 -2.30 1.87
CA LEU A 22 6.18 -1.73 3.01
C LEU A 22 7.61 -2.27 3.11
N ARG A 23 7.77 -3.61 3.03
CA ARG A 23 9.10 -4.26 3.06
C ARG A 23 10.00 -3.76 1.95
N GLY A 24 9.46 -3.62 0.74
CA GLY A 24 10.19 -3.12 -0.42
C GLY A 24 10.61 -1.65 -0.28
N ILE A 25 9.75 -0.80 0.27
CA ILE A 25 10.04 0.62 0.55
C ILE A 25 11.13 0.74 1.62
N VAL A 26 10.99 0.05 2.76
CA VAL A 26 11.99 0.09 3.84
C VAL A 26 13.35 -0.38 3.33
N ARG A 27 13.38 -1.49 2.59
CA ARG A 27 14.60 -2.02 2.01
C ARG A 27 15.26 -1.04 1.04
N GLU A 28 14.49 -0.43 0.14
CA GLU A 28 14.99 0.54 -0.82
C GLU A 28 15.57 1.78 -0.13
N LEU A 29 14.90 2.28 0.90
CA LEU A 29 15.40 3.41 1.69
C LEU A 29 16.72 3.08 2.39
N LEU A 30 16.84 1.89 3.00
CA LEU A 30 18.08 1.42 3.64
C LEU A 30 19.22 1.28 2.62
N GLU A 31 18.96 0.71 1.44
CA GLU A 31 19.96 0.55 0.36
C GLU A 31 20.44 1.90 -0.18
N ARG A 32 19.63 2.95 -0.11
CA ARG A 32 20.00 4.34 -0.45
C ARG A 32 20.74 5.07 0.67
N GLY A 33 21.05 4.40 1.78
CA GLY A 33 21.79 4.97 2.89
C GLY A 33 20.94 5.82 3.85
N HIS A 34 19.62 5.72 3.82
CA HIS A 34 18.76 6.31 4.84
C HIS A 34 18.73 5.44 6.09
N THR A 35 18.58 6.07 7.27
CA THR A 35 18.26 5.35 8.50
C THR A 35 16.75 5.22 8.60
N VAL A 36 16.23 4.00 8.73
CA VAL A 36 14.78 3.74 8.82
C VAL A 36 14.47 3.03 10.11
N LYS A 37 13.55 3.58 10.90
CA LYS A 37 12.98 2.95 12.09
C LYS A 37 11.50 2.67 11.84
N VAL A 38 11.10 1.40 11.93
CA VAL A 38 9.69 1.00 11.83
C VAL A 38 9.17 0.69 13.23
N LEU A 39 8.06 1.29 13.58
CA LEU A 39 7.35 1.13 14.84
C LEU A 39 6.02 0.42 14.59
N GLU A 40 5.79 -0.71 15.25
CA GLU A 40 4.56 -1.52 15.15
C GLU A 40 3.85 -1.56 16.51
N PRO A 41 2.49 -1.51 16.54
CA PRO A 41 1.75 -1.74 17.79
C PRO A 41 2.09 -3.10 18.38
N ALA A 42 2.33 -3.16 19.68
CA ALA A 42 2.62 -4.41 20.38
C ALA A 42 1.45 -5.41 20.33
N ASP A 43 0.23 -4.88 20.21
CA ASP A 43 -1.04 -5.59 20.07
C ASP A 43 -1.55 -5.63 18.63
N ALA A 44 -0.64 -5.55 17.64
CA ALA A 44 -0.99 -5.65 16.22
C ALA A 44 -1.68 -6.99 15.91
N TRP A 45 -2.98 -6.95 15.66
CA TRP A 45 -3.81 -8.14 15.45
C TRP A 45 -3.30 -9.09 14.36
N SER A 46 -2.68 -8.57 13.31
CA SER A 46 -2.06 -9.38 12.25
C SER A 46 -0.93 -10.25 12.80
N ARG A 47 -0.08 -9.68 13.65
CA ARG A 47 1.03 -10.40 14.31
C ARG A 47 0.52 -11.41 15.34
N GLU A 48 -0.48 -11.05 16.12
CA GLU A 48 -1.10 -11.96 17.10
C GLU A 48 -1.71 -13.18 16.42
N HIS A 49 -2.45 -12.98 15.32
CA HIS A 49 -3.04 -14.07 14.55
C HIS A 49 -1.96 -14.94 13.89
N LEU A 50 -0.92 -14.32 13.32
CA LEU A 50 0.19 -15.06 12.73
C LEU A 50 0.83 -16.02 13.76
N VAL A 51 1.16 -15.50 14.93
CA VAL A 51 1.80 -16.32 16.00
C VAL A 51 0.83 -17.37 16.55
N ARG A 52 -0.44 -17.03 16.73
CA ARG A 52 -1.45 -17.98 17.22
C ARG A 52 -1.69 -19.15 16.27
N GLU A 53 -1.71 -18.90 14.95
CA GLU A 53 -2.04 -19.91 13.94
C GLU A 53 -0.82 -20.68 13.42
N HIS A 54 0.37 -20.04 13.39
CA HIS A 54 1.56 -20.58 12.76
C HIS A 54 2.79 -20.62 13.69
N GLY A 55 2.64 -20.22 14.95
CA GLY A 55 3.71 -20.24 15.94
C GLY A 55 4.79 -19.17 15.72
N PRO A 56 5.78 -19.09 16.63
CA PRO A 56 6.89 -18.13 16.54
C PRO A 56 7.80 -18.37 15.33
N GLU A 57 7.81 -19.57 14.76
CA GLU A 57 8.59 -19.90 13.55
C GLU A 57 8.22 -19.05 12.33
N ALA A 58 6.98 -18.54 12.27
CA ALA A 58 6.56 -17.61 11.24
C ALA A 58 7.33 -16.28 11.32
N ILE A 59 7.62 -15.79 12.54
CA ILE A 59 8.45 -14.60 12.77
C ILE A 59 9.91 -14.89 12.37
N ALA A 60 10.46 -16.01 12.85
CA ALA A 60 11.82 -16.43 12.46
C ALA A 60 11.97 -16.63 10.94
N GLY A 61 10.89 -17.06 10.27
CA GLY A 61 10.82 -17.14 8.80
C GLY A 61 10.98 -15.78 8.13
N PHE A 62 10.29 -14.75 8.65
CA PHE A 62 10.46 -13.37 8.18
C PHE A 62 11.89 -12.87 8.40
N GLU A 63 12.46 -13.05 9.58
CA GLU A 63 13.82 -12.60 9.91
C GLU A 63 14.87 -13.25 9.00
N ARG A 64 14.70 -14.53 8.66
CA ARG A 64 15.56 -15.21 7.67
C ARG A 64 15.42 -14.65 6.26
N ALA A 65 14.19 -14.31 5.85
CA ALA A 65 13.90 -13.78 4.52
C ALA A 65 14.36 -12.32 4.36
N TYR A 66 14.32 -11.55 5.45
CA TYR A 66 14.62 -10.12 5.48
C TYR A 66 15.57 -9.75 6.64
N PRO A 67 16.82 -10.21 6.64
CA PRO A 67 17.72 -10.03 7.79
C PRO A 67 18.07 -8.57 8.09
N ALA A 68 17.87 -7.66 7.14
CA ALA A 68 18.09 -6.22 7.33
C ALA A 68 16.82 -5.45 7.74
N LEU A 69 15.66 -6.10 7.78
CA LEU A 69 14.40 -5.42 8.13
C LEU A 69 14.02 -5.72 9.58
N HIS A 70 13.93 -4.67 10.37
CA HIS A 70 13.58 -4.76 11.79
C HIS A 70 12.46 -3.80 12.11
N SER A 71 11.62 -4.15 13.10
CA SER A 71 10.68 -3.24 13.72
C SER A 71 10.82 -3.25 15.24
N SER A 72 10.52 -2.12 15.86
CA SER A 72 10.35 -1.99 17.29
C SER A 72 8.87 -1.98 17.65
N GLN A 73 8.48 -2.63 18.73
CA GLN A 73 7.10 -2.61 19.19
C GLN A 73 6.88 -1.46 20.16
N TYR A 74 5.73 -0.79 20.05
CA TYR A 74 5.31 0.23 21.00
C TYR A 74 3.94 -0.11 21.61
N ARG A 75 3.69 0.46 22.79
CA ARG A 75 2.35 0.57 23.41
C ARG A 75 1.98 2.04 23.48
N LEU A 76 0.78 2.37 23.04
CA LEU A 76 0.35 3.76 22.92
C LEU A 76 0.43 4.52 24.26
N GLU A 77 0.12 3.83 25.36
CA GLU A 77 0.11 4.39 26.72
C GLU A 77 1.49 4.80 27.23
N THR A 78 2.54 4.15 26.72
CA THR A 78 3.93 4.36 27.19
C THR A 78 4.85 4.86 26.09
N LEU A 79 4.30 5.23 24.92
CA LEU A 79 5.08 5.69 23.78
C LEU A 79 5.71 7.06 24.06
N ASP A 80 7.03 7.11 24.10
CA ASP A 80 7.83 8.34 24.19
C ASP A 80 8.05 8.89 22.77
N LEU A 81 7.16 9.78 22.33
CA LEU A 81 7.28 10.40 21.01
C LEU A 81 8.50 11.34 20.91
N ASP A 82 8.92 11.98 21.99
CA ASP A 82 10.08 12.88 21.97
C ASP A 82 11.35 12.06 21.67
N GLY A 83 11.54 10.92 22.36
CA GLY A 83 12.67 10.03 22.11
C GLY A 83 12.59 9.27 20.77
N GLU A 84 11.39 8.81 20.37
CA GLU A 84 11.22 8.06 19.11
C GLU A 84 11.46 8.92 17.87
N LEU A 85 11.10 10.22 17.93
CA LEU A 85 11.16 11.17 16.83
C LEU A 85 12.35 12.15 16.91
N GLU A 86 13.25 11.96 17.90
CA GLU A 86 14.49 12.72 17.99
C GLU A 86 15.27 12.60 16.66
N ASP A 87 15.71 13.74 16.11
CA ASP A 87 16.45 13.83 14.85
C ASP A 87 15.76 13.21 13.62
N ALA A 88 14.44 12.96 13.66
CA ALA A 88 13.71 12.53 12.48
C ALA A 88 13.66 13.63 11.41
N ASP A 89 13.89 13.28 10.15
CA ASP A 89 13.68 14.13 8.97
C ASP A 89 12.29 13.93 8.36
N LEU A 90 11.81 12.69 8.39
CA LEU A 90 10.52 12.29 7.83
C LEU A 90 9.82 11.29 8.74
N VAL A 91 8.53 11.51 8.97
CA VAL A 91 7.67 10.59 9.71
C VAL A 91 6.50 10.18 8.82
N LEU A 92 6.30 8.87 8.66
CA LEU A 92 5.16 8.30 7.95
C LEU A 92 4.24 7.59 8.95
N VAL A 93 2.93 7.88 8.89
CA VAL A 93 1.93 7.24 9.74
C VAL A 93 0.89 6.55 8.87
N HIS A 94 0.80 5.23 8.96
CA HIS A 94 -0.12 4.43 8.17
C HIS A 94 -1.54 4.46 8.73
N GLU A 95 -2.54 4.38 7.86
CA GLU A 95 -3.98 4.48 8.19
C GLU A 95 -4.52 3.36 9.10
N TRP A 96 -3.83 2.23 9.23
CA TRP A 96 -4.20 1.16 10.15
C TRP A 96 -3.76 1.39 11.60
N ASN A 97 -3.12 2.52 11.90
CA ASN A 97 -2.82 2.89 13.27
C ASN A 97 -4.06 3.45 14.00
N ASP A 98 -4.03 3.37 15.33
CA ASP A 98 -5.06 3.95 16.18
C ASP A 98 -5.19 5.47 15.91
N PRO A 99 -6.41 6.02 15.77
CA PRO A 99 -6.63 7.46 15.61
C PRO A 99 -6.00 8.31 16.72
N LEU A 100 -5.85 7.75 17.94
CA LEU A 100 -5.15 8.44 19.04
C LEU A 100 -3.65 8.57 18.76
N LEU A 101 -3.01 7.55 18.17
CA LEU A 101 -1.62 7.68 17.72
C LEU A 101 -1.49 8.77 16.68
N VAL A 102 -2.33 8.72 15.63
CA VAL A 102 -2.35 9.72 14.55
C VAL A 102 -2.47 11.14 15.11
N ALA A 103 -3.42 11.35 16.04
CA ALA A 103 -3.60 12.63 16.72
C ALA A 103 -2.40 13.02 17.59
N SER A 104 -1.75 12.05 18.27
CA SER A 104 -0.61 12.32 19.15
C SER A 104 0.63 12.73 18.37
N VAL A 105 0.94 12.03 17.28
CA VAL A 105 2.04 12.38 16.36
C VAL A 105 1.78 13.76 15.72
N GLY A 106 0.54 14.06 15.33
CA GLY A 106 0.16 15.37 14.83
C GLY A 106 0.39 16.49 15.87
N ARG A 107 0.00 16.28 17.13
CA ARG A 107 0.27 17.24 18.22
C ARG A 107 1.78 17.41 18.48
N HIS A 108 2.55 16.33 18.41
CA HIS A 108 4.00 16.40 18.51
C HIS A 108 4.59 17.24 17.38
N ARG A 109 4.19 16.99 16.13
CA ARG A 109 4.62 17.77 14.95
C ARG A 109 4.30 19.26 15.07
N ALA A 110 3.14 19.61 15.64
CA ALA A 110 2.75 21.01 15.83
C ALA A 110 3.68 21.76 16.79
N ARG A 111 4.30 21.06 17.77
CA ARG A 111 5.26 21.63 18.74
C ARG A 111 6.69 21.57 18.23
N SER A 112 7.08 20.43 17.62
CA SER A 112 8.43 20.13 17.11
C SER A 112 8.43 20.13 15.60
N ARG A 113 8.87 21.22 14.96
CA ARG A 113 8.82 21.41 13.50
C ARG A 113 10.04 20.84 12.77
N GLY A 114 10.79 19.92 13.37
CA GLY A 114 12.07 19.42 12.85
C GLY A 114 11.95 18.41 11.70
N TYR A 115 10.79 17.82 11.46
CA TYR A 115 10.58 16.77 10.45
C TYR A 115 9.33 17.01 9.62
N HIS A 116 9.25 16.41 8.44
CA HIS A 116 8.02 16.33 7.65
C HIS A 116 7.15 15.17 8.15
N LEU A 117 5.83 15.37 8.21
CA LEU A 117 4.86 14.38 8.69
C LEU A 117 3.83 14.07 7.60
N LEU A 118 3.81 12.83 7.12
CA LEU A 118 2.87 12.37 6.10
C LEU A 118 1.99 11.23 6.63
N PHE A 119 0.72 11.26 6.27
CA PHE A 119 -0.22 10.17 6.48
C PHE A 119 -0.26 9.27 5.24
N HIS A 120 -0.30 7.95 5.40
CA HIS A 120 -0.31 7.01 4.28
C HIS A 120 -1.57 6.15 4.30
N ASP A 121 -2.41 6.29 3.26
CA ASP A 121 -3.64 5.52 3.07
C ASP A 121 -3.49 4.52 1.93
N THR A 122 -3.75 3.23 2.24
CA THR A 122 -3.61 2.10 1.31
C THR A 122 -4.87 1.22 1.26
N HIS A 123 -6.03 1.72 1.68
CA HIS A 123 -7.23 0.91 1.77
C HIS A 123 -8.49 1.60 1.23
N HIS A 124 -9.56 0.84 1.02
CA HIS A 124 -10.85 1.36 0.55
C HIS A 124 -11.70 2.04 1.64
N ARG A 125 -11.18 2.23 2.86
CA ARG A 125 -11.93 2.75 4.02
C ARG A 125 -12.48 4.15 3.80
N SER A 126 -11.81 4.99 3.02
CA SER A 126 -12.32 6.30 2.63
C SER A 126 -13.72 6.24 1.96
N ILE A 127 -14.10 5.07 1.42
CA ILE A 127 -15.43 4.80 0.85
C ILE A 127 -16.30 3.99 1.81
N THR A 128 -15.76 2.91 2.41
CA THR A 128 -16.56 1.92 3.16
C THR A 128 -16.67 2.21 4.65
N ASP A 129 -15.82 3.08 5.20
CA ASP A 129 -15.77 3.44 6.63
C ASP A 129 -15.46 4.94 6.79
N ARG A 130 -16.30 5.78 6.21
CA ARG A 130 -16.14 7.24 6.26
C ARG A 130 -16.09 7.78 7.69
N ASP A 131 -16.93 7.22 8.59
CA ASP A 131 -16.95 7.62 9.99
C ASP A 131 -15.65 7.27 10.71
N GLY A 132 -15.06 6.12 10.41
CA GLY A 132 -13.74 5.73 10.90
C GLY A 132 -12.65 6.68 10.40
N MET A 133 -12.68 7.04 9.12
CA MET A 133 -11.73 7.96 8.51
C MET A 133 -11.83 9.38 9.09
N SER A 134 -13.03 9.86 9.41
CA SER A 134 -13.25 11.19 10.01
C SER A 134 -12.65 11.35 11.41
N LYS A 135 -12.28 10.26 12.07
CA LYS A 135 -11.60 10.26 13.38
C LYS A 135 -10.13 10.65 13.29
N TYR A 136 -9.51 10.53 12.11
CA TYR A 136 -8.12 10.91 11.94
C TYR A 136 -7.95 12.44 11.95
N ARG A 137 -7.07 12.92 12.84
CA ARG A 137 -6.78 14.35 13.01
C ARG A 137 -5.53 14.71 12.20
N LEU A 138 -5.72 15.09 10.94
CA LEU A 138 -4.63 15.34 10.00
C LEU A 138 -4.21 16.81 9.87
N ALA A 139 -4.82 17.74 10.60
CA ALA A 139 -4.55 19.19 10.49
C ALA A 139 -3.09 19.60 10.73
N SER A 140 -2.30 18.77 11.44
CA SER A 140 -0.86 19.02 11.68
C SER A 140 0.05 18.18 10.79
N TYR A 141 -0.53 17.42 9.85
CA TYR A 141 0.22 16.67 8.85
C TYR A 141 0.57 17.57 7.67
N ASP A 142 1.76 17.40 7.11
CA ASP A 142 2.19 18.15 5.92
C ASP A 142 1.46 17.68 4.66
N GLY A 143 0.83 16.49 4.70
CA GLY A 143 -0.04 15.97 3.66
C GLY A 143 -0.28 14.47 3.75
N VAL A 144 -0.91 13.93 2.71
CA VAL A 144 -1.34 12.53 2.61
C VAL A 144 -0.76 11.88 1.38
N LEU A 145 -0.28 10.65 1.52
CA LEU A 145 0.08 9.73 0.45
C LEU A 145 -1.11 8.78 0.23
N ALA A 146 -1.83 8.95 -0.87
CA ALA A 146 -2.99 8.13 -1.23
C ALA A 146 -2.60 7.13 -2.32
N PHE A 147 -2.97 5.86 -2.19
CA PHE A 147 -2.53 4.82 -3.12
C PHE A 147 -3.29 4.78 -4.46
N GLY A 148 -4.06 5.83 -4.78
CA GLY A 148 -4.75 6.04 -6.05
C GLY A 148 -5.35 7.43 -6.16
N GLU A 149 -5.53 7.90 -7.39
CA GLU A 149 -6.05 9.24 -7.68
C GLU A 149 -7.48 9.43 -7.15
N VAL A 150 -8.31 8.40 -7.18
CA VAL A 150 -9.67 8.44 -6.62
C VAL A 150 -9.67 8.68 -5.12
N ILE A 151 -8.72 8.11 -4.38
CA ILE A 151 -8.54 8.35 -2.94
C ILE A 151 -7.99 9.76 -2.72
N ARG A 152 -7.00 10.19 -3.51
CA ARG A 152 -6.46 11.54 -3.46
C ARG A 152 -7.58 12.58 -3.59
N ARG A 153 -8.44 12.46 -4.60
CA ARG A 153 -9.60 13.35 -4.79
C ARG A 153 -10.54 13.31 -3.59
N ARG A 154 -10.81 12.13 -3.07
CA ARG A 154 -11.68 11.98 -1.88
C ARG A 154 -11.15 12.79 -0.69
N TYR A 155 -9.87 12.75 -0.38
CA TYR A 155 -9.29 13.53 0.71
C TYR A 155 -9.44 15.04 0.50
N LEU A 156 -9.27 15.51 -0.73
CA LEU A 156 -9.44 16.92 -1.09
C LEU A 156 -10.90 17.36 -1.01
N ASP A 157 -11.81 16.58 -1.58
CA ASP A 157 -13.25 16.88 -1.64
C ASP A 157 -13.90 16.88 -0.25
N GLU A 158 -13.48 15.99 0.64
CA GLU A 158 -13.94 15.92 2.03
C GLU A 158 -13.25 16.95 2.93
N GLY A 159 -12.24 17.66 2.43
CA GLY A 159 -11.46 18.61 3.23
C GLY A 159 -10.64 17.95 4.35
N TRP A 160 -10.32 16.64 4.23
CA TRP A 160 -9.54 15.93 5.24
C TRP A 160 -8.06 16.32 5.22
N SER A 161 -7.56 16.76 4.07
CA SER A 161 -6.21 17.30 3.91
C SER A 161 -6.16 18.27 2.72
N GLU A 162 -5.36 19.33 2.83
CA GLU A 162 -5.15 20.30 1.75
C GLU A 162 -4.09 19.84 0.73
N ARG A 163 -3.18 18.95 1.14
CA ARG A 163 -2.10 18.41 0.31
C ARG A 163 -2.18 16.90 0.26
N VAL A 164 -2.38 16.36 -0.92
CA VAL A 164 -2.48 14.92 -1.15
C VAL A 164 -1.75 14.55 -2.43
N TRP A 165 -0.87 13.58 -2.36
CA TRP A 165 -0.17 13.00 -3.52
C TRP A 165 -0.67 11.59 -3.77
N THR A 166 -0.83 11.24 -5.04
CA THR A 166 -1.02 9.85 -5.44
C THR A 166 0.31 9.11 -5.31
N TRP A 167 0.34 8.06 -4.51
CA TRP A 167 1.51 7.23 -4.25
C TRP A 167 1.11 5.76 -4.27
N HIS A 168 1.13 5.19 -5.47
CA HIS A 168 0.66 3.83 -5.72
C HIS A 168 1.51 2.78 -5.00
N GLU A 169 0.93 1.60 -4.80
CA GLU A 169 1.70 0.40 -4.48
C GLU A 169 2.68 0.05 -5.61
N ALA A 170 3.62 -0.84 -5.34
CA ALA A 170 4.63 -1.28 -6.29
C ALA A 170 5.22 -2.64 -5.89
N ALA A 171 5.97 -3.25 -6.78
CA ALA A 171 6.67 -4.50 -6.52
C ALA A 171 8.10 -4.30 -5.99
N ASP A 172 8.49 -5.03 -4.96
CA ASP A 172 9.91 -5.26 -4.64
C ASP A 172 10.47 -6.34 -5.57
N VAL A 173 11.03 -5.92 -6.68
CA VAL A 173 11.55 -6.81 -7.74
C VAL A 173 12.82 -7.59 -7.34
N ARG A 174 13.38 -7.32 -6.17
CA ARG A 174 14.47 -8.13 -5.58
C ARG A 174 13.95 -9.45 -5.04
N VAL A 175 12.70 -9.45 -4.54
CA VAL A 175 11.99 -10.62 -4.01
C VAL A 175 11.03 -11.17 -5.07
N PHE A 176 10.18 -10.32 -5.64
CA PHE A 176 9.17 -10.69 -6.63
C PHE A 176 9.77 -10.65 -8.04
N LYS A 177 10.26 -11.78 -8.46
CA LYS A 177 10.89 -11.99 -9.76
C LYS A 177 10.67 -13.42 -10.24
N PRO A 178 10.81 -13.69 -11.53
CA PRO A 178 10.75 -15.06 -12.06
C PRO A 178 11.79 -15.96 -11.37
N ILE A 179 11.36 -17.15 -10.99
CA ILE A 179 12.24 -18.22 -10.50
C ILE A 179 12.37 -19.25 -11.60
N PRO A 180 13.53 -19.34 -12.27
CA PRO A 180 13.74 -20.30 -13.36
C PRO A 180 13.87 -21.73 -12.86
N GLY A 181 13.53 -22.71 -13.70
CA GLY A 181 13.88 -24.12 -13.51
C GLY A 181 12.98 -24.91 -12.56
N GLY A 182 11.84 -24.37 -12.12
CA GLY A 182 10.88 -25.11 -11.31
C GLY A 182 9.96 -26.01 -12.13
N GLU A 183 9.75 -27.26 -11.69
CA GLU A 183 8.69 -28.12 -12.25
C GLU A 183 7.32 -27.51 -11.92
N ARG A 184 6.46 -27.38 -12.94
CA ARG A 184 5.10 -26.89 -12.77
C ARG A 184 4.20 -28.00 -12.23
N HIS A 185 3.66 -27.80 -11.03
CA HIS A 185 2.83 -28.77 -10.33
C HIS A 185 1.32 -28.59 -10.60
N GLY A 186 0.92 -27.46 -11.15
CA GLY A 186 -0.49 -27.12 -11.38
C GLY A 186 -0.70 -26.17 -12.54
N ASP A 187 -1.97 -25.95 -12.83
CA ASP A 187 -2.38 -25.08 -13.91
C ASP A 187 -2.66 -23.65 -13.40
N LEU A 188 -3.42 -23.52 -12.31
CA LEU A 188 -3.83 -22.23 -11.78
C LEU A 188 -3.57 -22.11 -10.28
N ILE A 189 -3.01 -20.98 -9.86
CA ILE A 189 -2.89 -20.62 -8.45
C ILE A 189 -3.63 -19.31 -8.19
N TRP A 190 -4.34 -19.24 -7.08
CA TRP A 190 -4.90 -18.01 -6.58
C TRP A 190 -4.40 -17.73 -5.15
N ILE A 191 -3.96 -16.48 -4.90
CA ILE A 191 -3.47 -16.04 -3.61
C ILE A 191 -4.30 -14.86 -3.16
N GLY A 192 -5.17 -15.08 -2.18
CA GLY A 192 -6.07 -14.05 -1.65
C GLY A 192 -6.95 -14.60 -0.55
N ASN A 193 -7.42 -13.72 0.33
CA ASN A 193 -8.36 -14.07 1.39
C ASN A 193 -9.77 -14.20 0.83
N TRP A 194 -10.68 -14.87 1.53
CA TRP A 194 -12.07 -15.00 1.06
C TRP A 194 -12.77 -13.66 0.88
N GLY A 195 -12.50 -12.69 1.78
CA GLY A 195 -12.91 -11.28 1.63
C GLY A 195 -14.26 -10.95 2.23
N ASP A 196 -14.68 -11.69 3.27
CA ASP A 196 -15.82 -11.32 4.14
C ASP A 196 -17.11 -10.98 3.35
N ASN A 197 -17.47 -11.80 2.36
CA ASN A 197 -18.58 -11.63 1.41
C ASN A 197 -18.43 -10.52 0.36
N GLU A 198 -17.35 -9.76 0.36
CA GLU A 198 -17.12 -8.70 -0.62
C GLU A 198 -16.75 -9.21 -2.02
N ARG A 199 -16.50 -10.50 -2.18
CA ARG A 199 -16.20 -11.14 -3.48
C ARG A 199 -16.60 -12.62 -3.56
N THR A 200 -17.55 -13.06 -2.74
CA THR A 200 -18.00 -14.47 -2.76
C THR A 200 -18.57 -14.89 -4.11
N ALA A 201 -19.43 -14.05 -4.71
CA ALA A 201 -20.00 -14.30 -6.02
C ALA A 201 -18.95 -14.27 -7.13
N GLU A 202 -18.04 -13.30 -7.04
CA GLU A 202 -16.96 -13.13 -8.01
C GLU A 202 -15.96 -14.29 -7.95
N LEU A 203 -15.70 -14.87 -6.77
CA LEU A 203 -14.86 -16.06 -6.64
C LEU A 203 -15.56 -17.30 -7.24
N GLU A 204 -16.87 -17.42 -7.11
CA GLU A 204 -17.62 -18.47 -7.76
C GLU A 204 -17.55 -18.34 -9.28
N GLU A 205 -17.77 -17.13 -9.80
CA GLU A 205 -17.83 -16.86 -11.23
C GLU A 205 -16.46 -16.91 -11.92
N PHE A 206 -15.44 -16.26 -11.33
CA PHE A 206 -14.15 -16.05 -11.99
C PHE A 206 -13.05 -17.03 -11.57
N LEU A 207 -13.26 -17.82 -10.52
CA LEU A 207 -12.29 -18.83 -10.07
C LEU A 207 -12.88 -20.23 -10.09
N ILE A 208 -13.92 -20.48 -9.28
CA ILE A 208 -14.37 -21.83 -8.99
C ILE A 208 -15.05 -22.45 -10.24
N GLY A 209 -15.98 -21.74 -10.86
CA GLY A 209 -16.67 -22.20 -12.07
C GLY A 209 -15.73 -22.53 -13.23
N PRO A 210 -14.81 -21.63 -13.62
CA PRO A 210 -13.80 -21.91 -14.64
C PRO A 210 -12.88 -23.09 -14.31
N VAL A 211 -12.44 -23.22 -13.04
CA VAL A 211 -11.61 -24.37 -12.61
C VAL A 211 -12.36 -25.70 -12.77
N GLU A 212 -13.63 -25.76 -12.36
CA GLU A 212 -14.46 -26.96 -12.52
C GLU A 212 -14.69 -27.31 -13.99
N ALA A 213 -15.06 -26.31 -14.80
CA ALA A 213 -15.35 -26.50 -16.21
C ALA A 213 -14.16 -27.04 -17.01
N LEU A 214 -12.96 -26.51 -16.72
CA LEU A 214 -11.71 -26.89 -17.40
C LEU A 214 -10.96 -28.01 -16.68
N ARG A 215 -11.44 -28.46 -15.51
CA ARG A 215 -10.78 -29.48 -14.66
C ARG A 215 -9.34 -29.16 -14.34
N LEU A 216 -9.06 -27.90 -14.00
CA LEU A 216 -7.71 -27.42 -13.72
C LEU A 216 -7.15 -27.98 -12.42
N ARG A 217 -5.86 -28.32 -12.42
CA ARG A 217 -5.11 -28.58 -11.18
C ARG A 217 -4.83 -27.24 -10.51
N SER A 218 -5.63 -26.92 -9.50
CA SER A 218 -5.64 -25.58 -8.92
C SER A 218 -5.34 -25.59 -7.43
N ARG A 219 -4.68 -24.51 -6.98
CA ARG A 219 -4.39 -24.28 -5.56
C ARG A 219 -4.76 -22.86 -5.15
N VAL A 220 -5.26 -22.76 -3.92
CA VAL A 220 -5.67 -21.51 -3.31
C VAL A 220 -4.89 -21.32 -2.00
N HIS A 221 -4.34 -20.14 -1.82
CA HIS A 221 -3.74 -19.68 -0.57
C HIS A 221 -4.47 -18.44 -0.05
N GLY A 222 -4.58 -18.34 1.28
CA GLY A 222 -5.17 -17.21 1.96
C GLY A 222 -5.70 -17.59 3.33
N VAL A 223 -6.21 -16.61 4.05
CA VAL A 223 -6.77 -16.76 5.40
C VAL A 223 -8.24 -16.36 5.45
N ARG A 224 -8.92 -16.65 6.58
CA ARG A 224 -10.30 -16.27 6.85
C ARG A 224 -11.31 -16.88 5.85
N TYR A 225 -11.09 -18.13 5.51
CA TYR A 225 -12.03 -18.90 4.69
C TYR A 225 -13.12 -19.50 5.60
N PRO A 226 -14.41 -19.18 5.38
CA PRO A 226 -15.49 -19.82 6.13
C PRO A 226 -15.61 -21.30 5.74
N SER A 227 -16.16 -22.12 6.64
CA SER A 227 -16.30 -23.56 6.42
C SER A 227 -17.10 -23.90 5.13
N SER A 228 -18.06 -23.06 4.76
CA SER A 228 -18.81 -23.22 3.51
C SER A 228 -17.92 -23.04 2.28
N ALA A 229 -17.01 -22.06 2.31
CA ALA A 229 -16.05 -21.84 1.24
C ALA A 229 -15.07 -23.00 1.11
N LEU A 230 -14.54 -23.51 2.23
CA LEU A 230 -13.65 -24.67 2.22
C LEU A 230 -14.33 -25.91 1.64
N LYS A 231 -15.60 -26.16 1.99
CA LYS A 231 -16.42 -27.24 1.40
C LYS A 231 -16.61 -27.02 -0.11
N ARG A 232 -16.88 -25.76 -0.52
CA ARG A 232 -17.08 -25.44 -1.94
C ARG A 232 -15.82 -25.68 -2.76
N LEU A 233 -14.65 -25.25 -2.25
CA LEU A 233 -13.34 -25.51 -2.88
C LEU A 233 -13.06 -27.02 -3.00
N ALA A 234 -13.31 -27.78 -1.93
CA ALA A 234 -13.12 -29.24 -1.93
C ALA A 234 -14.00 -29.92 -2.97
N ASN A 235 -15.28 -29.54 -3.08
CA ASN A 235 -16.20 -30.06 -4.11
C ASN A 235 -15.70 -29.75 -5.53
N ALA A 236 -15.09 -28.57 -5.75
CA ALA A 236 -14.48 -28.17 -7.01
C ALA A 236 -13.09 -28.80 -7.24
N ARG A 237 -12.62 -29.64 -6.33
CA ARG A 237 -11.26 -30.24 -6.34
C ARG A 237 -10.15 -29.21 -6.37
N ILE A 238 -10.37 -28.03 -5.76
CA ILE A 238 -9.39 -26.99 -5.59
C ILE A 238 -8.65 -27.23 -4.27
N SER A 239 -7.33 -27.36 -4.30
CA SER A 239 -6.50 -27.54 -3.11
C SER A 239 -6.41 -26.23 -2.33
N TYR A 240 -6.93 -26.20 -1.10
CA TYR A 240 -6.71 -25.10 -0.17
C TYR A 240 -5.48 -25.35 0.69
N ALA A 241 -4.54 -24.40 0.72
CA ALA A 241 -3.25 -24.56 1.38
C ALA A 241 -3.00 -23.52 2.50
N GLY A 242 -4.03 -22.75 2.88
CA GLY A 242 -3.94 -21.80 4.00
C GLY A 242 -3.04 -20.60 3.72
N TRP A 243 -2.52 -20.00 4.78
CA TRP A 243 -1.61 -18.89 4.71
C TRP A 243 -0.34 -19.22 3.93
N LEU A 244 0.15 -18.27 3.16
CA LEU A 244 1.42 -18.32 2.46
C LEU A 244 2.21 -17.08 2.84
N PRO A 245 3.42 -17.20 3.43
CA PRO A 245 4.28 -16.04 3.67
C PRO A 245 4.49 -15.29 2.36
N ASN A 246 4.37 -13.98 2.41
CA ASN A 246 4.40 -13.16 1.20
C ASN A 246 5.72 -13.31 0.42
N TYR A 247 6.86 -13.45 1.12
CA TYR A 247 8.16 -13.73 0.49
C TYR A 247 8.26 -15.10 -0.20
N SER A 248 7.32 -16.01 0.05
CA SER A 248 7.24 -17.32 -0.61
C SER A 248 6.34 -17.31 -1.84
N VAL A 249 5.61 -16.22 -2.09
CA VAL A 249 4.71 -16.09 -3.25
C VAL A 249 5.44 -16.32 -4.58
N PRO A 250 6.64 -15.79 -4.84
CA PRO A 250 7.37 -16.05 -6.10
C PRO A 250 7.62 -17.53 -6.35
N ALA A 251 8.01 -18.27 -5.31
CA ALA A 251 8.24 -19.72 -5.40
C ALA A 251 6.93 -20.49 -5.63
N ALA A 252 5.82 -20.03 -5.05
CA ALA A 252 4.51 -20.60 -5.31
C ALA A 252 4.05 -20.33 -6.76
N PHE A 253 4.18 -19.09 -7.25
CA PHE A 253 3.84 -18.73 -8.63
C PHE A 253 4.66 -19.54 -9.65
N ALA A 254 5.94 -19.76 -9.42
CA ALA A 254 6.80 -20.54 -10.32
C ALA A 254 6.33 -21.98 -10.55
N ARG A 255 5.51 -22.53 -9.66
CA ARG A 255 4.98 -23.90 -9.74
C ARG A 255 3.66 -24.02 -10.52
N PHE A 256 3.12 -22.92 -11.01
CA PHE A 256 1.85 -22.88 -11.73
C PHE A 256 2.01 -22.19 -13.09
N LYS A 257 1.06 -22.45 -14.00
CA LYS A 257 1.08 -21.89 -15.34
C LYS A 257 0.54 -20.46 -15.38
N MET A 258 -0.45 -20.16 -14.53
CA MET A 258 -1.14 -18.88 -14.53
C MET A 258 -1.74 -18.56 -13.15
N THR A 259 -2.13 -17.30 -12.97
CA THR A 259 -2.87 -16.82 -11.81
C THR A 259 -4.03 -15.94 -12.24
N VAL A 260 -4.99 -15.72 -11.33
CA VAL A 260 -6.10 -14.80 -11.54
C VAL A 260 -6.10 -13.70 -10.46
N HIS A 261 -6.62 -12.53 -10.82
CA HIS A 261 -6.87 -11.43 -9.89
C HIS A 261 -8.37 -11.15 -9.84
N ILE A 262 -8.92 -11.24 -8.62
CA ILE A 262 -10.33 -11.00 -8.35
C ILE A 262 -10.38 -10.01 -7.19
N PRO A 263 -10.51 -8.69 -7.46
CA PRO A 263 -10.53 -7.67 -6.42
C PRO A 263 -11.82 -7.76 -5.58
N ARG A 264 -11.78 -7.15 -4.40
CA ARG A 264 -13.01 -6.99 -3.60
C ARG A 264 -13.92 -5.97 -4.27
N ARG A 265 -15.22 -6.14 -4.11
CA ARG A 265 -16.26 -5.30 -4.73
C ARG A 265 -16.09 -3.79 -4.49
N PRO A 266 -15.66 -3.29 -3.30
CA PRO A 266 -15.41 -1.87 -3.12
C PRO A 266 -14.36 -1.28 -4.08
N TYR A 267 -13.32 -2.04 -4.44
CA TYR A 267 -12.32 -1.58 -5.42
C TYR A 267 -12.92 -1.47 -6.82
N VAL A 268 -13.75 -2.43 -7.23
CA VAL A 268 -14.36 -2.42 -8.56
C VAL A 268 -15.44 -1.35 -8.67
N ALA A 269 -16.29 -1.24 -7.63
CA ALA A 269 -17.48 -0.39 -7.67
C ALA A 269 -17.21 1.10 -7.42
N ALA A 270 -16.17 1.42 -6.65
CA ALA A 270 -16.00 2.78 -6.14
C ALA A 270 -14.56 3.33 -6.19
N LEU A 271 -13.59 2.51 -6.58
CA LEU A 271 -12.17 2.90 -6.59
C LEU A 271 -11.51 2.60 -7.95
N PRO A 272 -12.00 3.20 -9.05
CA PRO A 272 -11.38 3.02 -10.36
C PRO A 272 -9.92 3.49 -10.33
N GLY A 273 -9.06 2.81 -11.07
CA GLY A 273 -7.63 3.12 -11.16
C GLY A 273 -6.74 2.48 -10.10
N ILE A 274 -7.33 1.78 -9.12
CA ILE A 274 -6.53 1.14 -8.05
C ILE A 274 -6.38 -0.37 -8.30
N PRO A 275 -5.23 -0.85 -8.78
CA PRO A 275 -4.89 -2.27 -8.73
C PRO A 275 -4.51 -2.64 -7.30
N THR A 276 -4.91 -3.81 -6.85
CA THR A 276 -4.38 -4.30 -5.56
C THR A 276 -2.94 -4.78 -5.74
N ILE A 277 -2.21 -4.89 -4.63
CA ILE A 277 -0.80 -5.35 -4.63
C ILE A 277 -0.60 -6.65 -5.42
N ARG A 278 -1.62 -7.50 -5.54
CA ARG A 278 -1.53 -8.79 -6.23
C ARG A 278 -1.24 -8.67 -7.72
N VAL A 279 -1.70 -7.60 -8.36
CA VAL A 279 -1.36 -7.33 -9.77
C VAL A 279 0.14 -7.05 -9.90
N PHE A 280 0.69 -6.20 -9.05
CA PHE A 280 2.13 -5.90 -9.06
C PHE A 280 2.98 -7.15 -8.80
N GLU A 281 2.57 -8.00 -7.86
CA GLU A 281 3.28 -9.23 -7.52
C GLU A 281 3.28 -10.25 -8.67
N ALA A 282 2.12 -10.47 -9.27
CA ALA A 282 1.98 -11.43 -10.36
C ALA A 282 2.81 -11.00 -11.59
N LEU A 283 2.67 -9.75 -11.99
CA LEU A 283 3.40 -9.21 -13.14
C LEU A 283 4.91 -9.18 -12.88
N ALA A 284 5.36 -8.79 -11.68
CA ALA A 284 6.78 -8.82 -11.31
C ALA A 284 7.39 -10.23 -11.38
N CYS A 285 6.61 -11.25 -10.96
CA CYS A 285 7.01 -12.64 -11.04
C CYS A 285 6.95 -13.22 -12.46
N GLY A 286 6.38 -12.50 -13.41
CA GLY A 286 6.24 -12.97 -14.79
C GLY A 286 5.35 -14.21 -14.91
N ILE A 287 4.29 -14.28 -14.11
CA ILE A 287 3.24 -15.30 -14.27
C ILE A 287 2.09 -14.72 -15.09
N PRO A 288 1.57 -15.44 -16.11
CA PRO A 288 0.40 -15.01 -16.85
C PRO A 288 -0.77 -14.69 -15.91
N LEU A 289 -1.39 -13.52 -16.07
CA LEU A 289 -2.44 -13.01 -15.21
C LEU A 289 -3.72 -12.77 -16.00
N VAL A 290 -4.85 -13.26 -15.48
CA VAL A 290 -6.19 -12.91 -15.96
C VAL A 290 -6.95 -12.23 -14.81
N CYS A 291 -7.44 -11.02 -15.04
CA CYS A 291 -8.21 -10.25 -14.07
C CYS A 291 -9.71 -10.42 -14.30
N SER A 292 -10.51 -10.50 -13.25
CA SER A 292 -11.93 -10.14 -13.33
C SER A 292 -12.05 -8.62 -13.57
N PRO A 293 -13.22 -8.08 -13.91
CA PRO A 293 -13.35 -6.67 -14.28
C PRO A 293 -12.84 -5.74 -13.18
N TRP A 294 -11.99 -4.81 -13.56
CA TRP A 294 -11.61 -3.62 -12.81
C TRP A 294 -11.19 -2.54 -13.81
N ASP A 295 -11.34 -1.29 -13.43
CA ASP A 295 -11.06 -0.15 -14.30
C ASP A 295 -9.67 0.43 -13.97
N ASP A 296 -8.74 0.33 -14.92
CA ASP A 296 -7.43 1.01 -14.85
C ASP A 296 -7.55 2.46 -15.34
N ALA A 297 -8.41 3.24 -14.70
CA ALA A 297 -8.69 4.63 -15.05
C ALA A 297 -7.45 5.54 -15.00
N GLU A 298 -6.38 5.11 -14.34
CA GLU A 298 -5.12 5.85 -14.25
C GLU A 298 -4.08 5.41 -15.29
N GLY A 299 -4.37 4.38 -16.08
CA GLY A 299 -3.48 3.89 -17.14
C GLY A 299 -2.15 3.37 -16.62
N LEU A 300 -2.17 2.69 -15.50
CA LEU A 300 -0.96 2.11 -14.88
C LEU A 300 -0.40 0.98 -15.72
N PHE A 301 -1.28 0.25 -16.40
CA PHE A 301 -0.97 -0.92 -17.22
C PHE A 301 -1.64 -0.82 -18.59
N SER A 302 -1.46 -1.87 -19.40
CA SER A 302 -2.12 -2.01 -20.71
C SER A 302 -2.94 -3.29 -20.73
N PRO A 303 -4.25 -3.24 -20.37
CA PRO A 303 -5.15 -4.40 -20.45
C PRO A 303 -5.13 -5.04 -21.83
N GLY A 304 -5.12 -6.36 -21.91
CA GLY A 304 -4.96 -7.14 -23.15
C GLY A 304 -3.52 -7.32 -23.60
N LEU A 305 -2.55 -6.58 -23.04
CA LEU A 305 -1.13 -6.67 -23.36
C LEU A 305 -0.29 -7.11 -22.14
N ASP A 306 -0.48 -6.47 -20.99
CA ASP A 306 0.26 -6.76 -19.76
C ASP A 306 -0.41 -7.90 -18.97
N TYR A 307 -1.72 -8.01 -19.08
CA TYR A 307 -2.59 -9.05 -18.53
C TYR A 307 -3.90 -9.10 -19.32
N LEU A 308 -4.67 -10.18 -19.16
CA LEU A 308 -6.01 -10.30 -19.76
C LEU A 308 -7.08 -9.85 -18.77
N VAL A 309 -8.22 -9.35 -19.29
CA VAL A 309 -9.41 -9.01 -18.50
C VAL A 309 -10.58 -9.83 -19.01
N ALA A 310 -11.25 -10.54 -18.11
CA ALA A 310 -12.47 -11.30 -18.39
C ALA A 310 -13.68 -10.52 -17.88
N ARG A 311 -14.66 -10.27 -18.74
CA ARG A 311 -15.89 -9.55 -18.40
C ARG A 311 -16.88 -10.40 -17.59
N ASP A 312 -16.81 -11.71 -17.77
CA ASP A 312 -17.63 -12.70 -17.10
C ASP A 312 -16.89 -14.05 -16.97
N GLY A 313 -17.52 -15.01 -16.29
CA GLY A 313 -16.95 -16.34 -16.08
C GLY A 313 -16.72 -17.15 -17.36
N ASN A 314 -17.49 -16.92 -18.43
CA ASN A 314 -17.26 -17.57 -19.72
C ASN A 314 -15.99 -17.05 -20.39
N GLU A 315 -15.79 -15.74 -20.40
CA GLU A 315 -14.57 -15.13 -20.93
C GLU A 315 -13.35 -15.49 -20.10
N MET A 316 -13.49 -15.56 -18.76
CA MET A 316 -12.44 -16.09 -17.88
C MET A 316 -12.04 -17.51 -18.31
N ARG A 317 -13.00 -18.39 -18.53
CA ARG A 317 -12.74 -19.76 -19.00
C ARG A 317 -12.02 -19.76 -20.34
N GLN A 318 -12.47 -18.97 -21.31
CA GLN A 318 -11.85 -18.87 -22.63
C GLN A 318 -10.39 -18.39 -22.54
N HIS A 319 -10.12 -17.38 -21.74
CA HIS A 319 -8.75 -16.90 -21.53
C HIS A 319 -7.83 -17.94 -20.87
N LEU A 320 -8.32 -18.63 -19.84
CA LEU A 320 -7.56 -19.68 -19.17
C LEU A 320 -7.27 -20.86 -20.14
N GLU A 321 -8.23 -21.26 -20.95
CA GLU A 321 -8.09 -22.30 -21.96
C GLU A 321 -7.08 -21.90 -23.05
N ALA A 322 -7.15 -20.66 -23.55
CA ALA A 322 -6.21 -20.12 -24.53
C ALA A 322 -4.77 -20.09 -24.01
N LEU A 323 -4.56 -19.61 -22.76
CA LEU A 323 -3.23 -19.59 -22.13
C LEU A 323 -2.66 -20.99 -21.88
N LEU A 324 -3.52 -22.00 -21.67
CA LEU A 324 -3.10 -23.41 -21.58
C LEU A 324 -2.71 -23.99 -22.93
N ALA A 325 -3.47 -23.63 -23.98
CA ALA A 325 -3.26 -24.14 -25.34
C ALA A 325 -2.03 -23.52 -26.00
N ASP A 326 -1.69 -22.26 -25.69
CA ASP A 326 -0.54 -21.55 -26.26
C ASP A 326 0.41 -21.02 -25.17
N PRO A 327 1.40 -21.82 -24.73
CA PRO A 327 2.43 -21.39 -23.77
C PRO A 327 3.29 -20.24 -24.28
N GLY A 328 3.42 -20.04 -25.59
CA GLY A 328 4.18 -18.93 -26.18
C GLY A 328 3.46 -17.60 -25.99
N ALA A 329 2.15 -17.55 -26.29
CA ALA A 329 1.32 -16.38 -26.02
C ALA A 329 1.25 -16.06 -24.51
N ALA A 330 1.11 -17.10 -23.67
CA ALA A 330 1.13 -16.93 -22.21
C ALA A 330 2.45 -16.31 -21.71
N ALA A 331 3.58 -16.78 -22.23
CA ALA A 331 4.90 -16.23 -21.88
C ALA A 331 5.07 -14.78 -22.38
N ALA A 332 4.56 -14.45 -23.57
CA ALA A 332 4.63 -13.10 -24.13
C ALA A 332 3.86 -12.08 -23.29
N ILE A 333 2.65 -12.41 -22.84
CA ILE A 333 1.84 -11.56 -21.95
C ILE A 333 2.59 -11.34 -20.60
N ALA A 334 3.08 -12.43 -20.01
CA ALA A 334 3.81 -12.38 -18.74
C ALA A 334 5.08 -11.53 -18.83
N ASP A 335 5.86 -11.66 -19.91
CA ASP A 335 7.07 -10.85 -20.15
C ASP A 335 6.73 -9.37 -20.32
N ARG A 336 5.64 -9.07 -21.04
CA ARG A 336 5.20 -7.69 -21.25
C ARG A 336 4.76 -7.04 -19.93
N GLY A 337 3.91 -7.70 -19.14
CA GLY A 337 3.50 -7.19 -17.83
C GLY A 337 4.70 -6.97 -16.89
N ARG A 338 5.66 -7.88 -16.91
CA ARG A 338 6.91 -7.72 -16.16
C ARG A 338 7.72 -6.51 -16.63
N LYS A 339 7.84 -6.27 -17.94
CA LYS A 339 8.52 -5.08 -18.47
C LYS A 339 7.85 -3.79 -18.00
N THR A 340 6.53 -3.74 -17.95
CA THR A 340 5.78 -2.59 -17.42
C THR A 340 6.10 -2.36 -15.94
N ILE A 341 6.14 -3.42 -15.11
CA ILE A 341 6.56 -3.30 -13.71
C ILE A 341 7.97 -2.72 -13.59
N LEU A 342 8.94 -3.29 -14.31
CA LEU A 342 10.33 -2.86 -14.24
C LEU A 342 10.54 -1.41 -14.69
N ALA A 343 9.73 -0.95 -15.64
CA ALA A 343 9.82 0.40 -16.19
C ALA A 343 9.19 1.47 -15.29
N ARG A 344 8.16 1.13 -14.48
CA ARG A 344 7.33 2.17 -13.82
C ARG A 344 6.86 1.85 -12.41
N HIS A 345 6.87 0.58 -11.99
CA HIS A 345 6.13 0.15 -10.80
C HIS A 345 6.97 -0.69 -9.82
N THR A 346 8.25 -0.32 -9.64
CA THR A 346 9.10 -0.88 -8.60
C THR A 346 9.08 -0.02 -7.34
N CYS A 347 9.42 -0.58 -6.19
CA CYS A 347 9.59 0.17 -4.95
C CYS A 347 10.63 1.31 -5.09
N ALA A 348 11.65 1.13 -5.97
CA ALA A 348 12.60 2.18 -6.28
C ALA A 348 11.92 3.44 -6.87
N HIS A 349 11.00 3.27 -7.83
CA HIS A 349 10.22 4.39 -8.38
C HIS A 349 9.39 5.10 -7.31
N ARG A 350 8.81 4.36 -6.37
CA ARG A 350 8.01 4.93 -5.27
C ARG A 350 8.87 5.69 -4.27
N VAL A 351 10.08 5.22 -4.02
CA VAL A 351 11.04 5.97 -3.19
C VAL A 351 11.49 7.24 -3.92
N ASP A 352 11.72 7.22 -5.24
CA ASP A 352 11.99 8.44 -6.01
C ASP A 352 10.84 9.46 -5.91
N GLU A 353 9.60 9.00 -5.99
CA GLU A 353 8.41 9.84 -5.80
C GLU A 353 8.34 10.42 -4.38
N LEU A 354 8.57 9.59 -3.35
CA LEU A 354 8.59 10.04 -1.96
C LEU A 354 9.66 11.11 -1.74
N MET A 355 10.87 10.92 -2.27
CA MET A 355 11.95 11.89 -2.15
C MET A 355 11.61 13.21 -2.86
N ARG A 356 10.92 13.18 -4.01
CA ARG A 356 10.44 14.41 -4.66
C ARG A 356 9.40 15.15 -3.82
N ILE A 357 8.47 14.44 -3.18
CA ILE A 357 7.48 15.02 -2.26
C ILE A 357 8.20 15.69 -1.08
N VAL A 358 9.19 15.03 -0.48
CA VAL A 358 9.97 15.60 0.64
C VAL A 358 10.74 16.85 0.20
N MET A 359 11.32 16.87 -1.00
CA MET A 359 11.99 18.06 -1.55
C MET A 359 11.00 19.21 -1.80
N GLU A 360 9.81 18.93 -2.31
CA GLU A 360 8.73 19.91 -2.49
C GLU A 360 8.35 20.55 -1.15
N LEU A 361 8.11 19.74 -0.13
CA LEU A 361 7.78 20.21 1.22
C LEU A 361 8.90 21.05 1.84
N SER A 362 10.16 20.66 1.62
CA SER A 362 11.34 21.41 2.11
C SER A 362 11.51 22.75 1.37
N GLY A 363 11.25 22.79 0.08
CA GLY A 363 11.26 24.02 -0.72
C GLY A 363 10.18 25.02 -0.30
N ASP A 364 8.99 24.55 0.03
CA ASP A 364 7.90 25.38 0.54
C ASP A 364 8.23 25.92 1.95
N ALA A 365 8.82 25.11 2.81
CA ALA A 365 9.24 25.56 4.14
C ALA A 365 10.25 26.71 4.06
N HIS A 366 11.18 26.69 3.10
CA HIS A 366 12.13 27.79 2.87
C HIS A 366 11.45 29.06 2.34
N ARG A 367 10.46 28.92 1.45
CA ARG A 367 9.67 30.06 0.93
C ARG A 367 8.82 30.70 2.03
N ASP A 368 8.19 29.92 2.87
CA ASP A 368 7.38 30.39 4.00
C ASP A 368 8.24 31.12 5.04
N TYR A 369 9.43 30.60 5.34
CA TYR A 369 10.39 31.26 6.25
C TYR A 369 10.85 32.59 5.66
N ALA A 370 11.26 32.62 4.40
CA ALA A 370 11.66 33.85 3.72
C ALA A 370 10.53 34.89 3.73
N SER A 371 9.30 34.49 3.41
CA SER A 371 8.11 35.36 3.43
C SER A 371 7.83 35.95 4.80
N LYS A 372 7.92 35.16 5.87
CA LYS A 372 7.76 35.63 7.26
C LYS A 372 8.85 36.60 7.68
N VAL A 373 10.10 36.34 7.31
CA VAL A 373 11.23 37.24 7.59
C VAL A 373 11.04 38.57 6.85
N PHE A 374 10.62 38.54 5.59
CA PHE A 374 10.34 39.74 4.80
C PHE A 374 9.15 40.55 5.36
N SER A 375 8.09 39.93 5.82
CA SER A 375 6.93 40.61 6.43
C SER A 375 7.29 41.25 7.77
N GLN A 376 8.08 40.59 8.62
CA GLN A 376 8.55 41.13 9.88
C GLN A 376 9.52 42.32 9.68
N ARG A 377 10.39 42.29 8.65
CA ARG A 377 11.23 43.43 8.27
C ARG A 377 10.39 44.61 7.78
N ARG A 378 9.33 44.40 7.01
CA ARG A 378 8.40 45.47 6.59
C ARG A 378 7.66 46.12 7.76
N GLN A 379 7.20 45.34 8.74
CA GLN A 379 6.52 45.85 9.93
C GLN A 379 7.47 46.68 10.83
N ARG A 380 8.74 46.30 10.90
CA ARG A 380 9.79 47.08 11.66
C ARG A 380 10.28 48.32 10.92
N ALA A 381 10.03 48.46 9.62
CA ALA A 381 10.46 49.57 8.78
C ALA A 381 9.36 50.64 8.58
N GLN A 382 8.19 50.52 9.22
CA GLN A 382 7.19 51.59 9.20
C GLN A 382 7.67 52.72 10.14
N PRO A 383 7.85 53.97 9.64
CA PRO A 383 8.24 55.10 10.50
C PRO A 383 7.12 55.39 11.51
N LEU A 384 7.52 55.66 12.74
CA LEU A 384 6.63 56.17 13.75
C LEU A 384 5.92 57.40 13.17
N ARG A 385 4.58 57.37 13.12
CA ARG A 385 3.77 58.52 12.75
C ARG A 385 4.07 59.62 13.76
N GLU A 386 4.64 60.73 13.27
CA GLU A 386 4.81 61.96 14.02
C GLU A 386 3.47 62.42 14.52
N GLY A 387 3.32 62.51 15.84
CA GLY A 387 2.17 63.07 16.49
C GLY A 387 2.07 64.57 16.15
N SER A 388 1.01 64.98 15.47
CA SER A 388 0.71 66.41 15.24
C SER A 388 0.41 67.09 16.58
N LEU A 389 1.37 67.84 17.11
CA LEU A 389 1.17 68.89 18.11
C LEU A 389 0.42 70.04 17.45
N ARG A 390 -0.86 70.23 17.78
CA ARG A 390 -1.59 71.48 17.50
C ARG A 390 -1.25 72.44 18.62
N PRO A 391 -0.83 73.70 18.34
CA PRO A 391 -0.74 74.76 19.35
C PRO A 391 -2.15 75.27 19.68
N GLN A 392 -2.49 75.29 20.96
CA GLN A 392 -3.62 76.10 21.45
C GLN A 392 -3.22 77.59 21.41
N VAL A 393 -3.98 78.40 20.69
CA VAL A 393 -3.94 79.86 20.78
C VAL A 393 -5.14 80.27 21.63
N GLU A 394 -4.84 80.75 22.85
CA GLU A 394 -5.77 81.59 23.63
C GLU A 394 -5.79 82.98 23.03
N ILE A 395 -7.01 83.51 22.76
CA ILE A 395 -7.23 84.93 22.57
C ILE A 395 -8.35 85.32 23.53
N GLN A 396 -8.05 86.42 24.28
CA GLN A 396 -8.91 87.17 25.21
C GLN A 396 -10.25 87.56 24.64
#